data_cc9316a3cef62cc8912632e96793f95a
#
_entry.id   cc9316a3cef62cc8912632e96793f95a
#
_cell.length_a   1.000
_cell.length_b   1.000
_cell.length_c   1.000
_cell.angle_alpha   90.00
_cell.angle_beta   90.00
_cell.angle_gamma   90.00
#
_symmetry.space_group_name_H-M   'P 1'
#
loop_
_entity.id
_entity.type
_entity.pdbx_description
1 polymer ?
#
loop_
_entity_poly.entity_id
_entity_poly.type
_entity_poly.pdbx_seq_one_letter_code
_entity_poly.pdbx_strand_id
1 'polypeptide(L)'
;MTQQTSSQPREHFGSRLGFILAAAGAAVGLGNIWGFPTQAASNGGGAFLLVYLVMILIVAFPMLVVEMAIGRHGQANPVDSMRSLTDNPVGKKLGGLVGWIGLSVPSAVLAFYSIVGGWLICFMLGAVTDIMGMEAATQWLKGFSVERNLFGTITFYVLTILIVQGGVKQGIEKWSTRLMPALFVLFGLLFIYIMTQNGAMEGLKHYLVPDFEKVWDRKLILAAMGQGFFSLTIGGCSMLIYGSYLSKKENLPKMAMNVTMVDTAVAFIAGLVVMPAMFVAMQKGVQIYAEDGSLLSSDTLVFTVLPLMFDSLGLLGQL
;
A
#
# COMPACT_ATOMS: atom_id res chain seq x y z
N MET A 1 32.60 16.59 30.43
CA MET A 1 31.77 15.44 30.81
C MET A 1 30.83 15.17 29.62
N THR A 2 31.28 14.32 28.73
CA THR A 2 30.47 13.83 27.59
C THR A 2 29.54 12.75 28.12
N GLN A 3 28.25 13.06 28.24
CA GLN A 3 27.23 12.04 28.46
C GLN A 3 27.22 11.08 27.26
N GLN A 4 27.83 9.92 27.42
CA GLN A 4 27.52 8.75 26.60
C GLN A 4 26.06 8.39 26.89
N THR A 5 25.15 8.82 26.03
CA THR A 5 23.82 8.22 25.95
C THR A 5 24.06 6.77 25.57
N SER A 6 23.93 5.88 26.54
CA SER A 6 23.88 4.44 26.32
C SER A 6 22.69 4.16 25.40
N SER A 7 22.95 4.06 24.10
CA SER A 7 21.95 3.58 23.15
C SER A 7 21.64 2.12 23.53
N GLN A 8 20.48 1.89 24.09
CA GLN A 8 19.98 0.51 24.21
C GLN A 8 20.07 -0.15 22.84
N PRO A 9 20.56 -1.40 22.77
CA PRO A 9 20.66 -2.11 21.51
C PRO A 9 19.26 -2.15 20.89
N ARG A 10 19.14 -1.72 19.61
CA ARG A 10 17.87 -1.77 18.89
C ARG A 10 17.34 -3.18 18.82
N GLU A 11 16.04 -3.32 18.99
CA GLU A 11 15.36 -4.59 18.72
C GLU A 11 15.67 -5.03 17.27
N HIS A 12 15.82 -6.33 17.07
CA HIS A 12 15.94 -6.92 15.73
C HIS A 12 14.71 -7.78 15.47
N PHE A 13 14.35 -7.92 14.19
CA PHE A 13 13.31 -8.86 13.79
C PHE A 13 13.67 -10.28 14.21
N GLY A 14 12.67 -11.06 14.60
CA GLY A 14 12.86 -12.42 15.08
C GLY A 14 13.26 -13.40 13.98
N SER A 15 12.86 -13.13 12.73
CA SER A 15 13.13 -13.99 11.58
C SER A 15 13.27 -13.19 10.29
N ARG A 16 13.95 -13.77 9.28
CA ARG A 16 14.03 -13.21 7.93
C ARG A 16 12.65 -13.04 7.30
N LEU A 17 11.80 -14.07 7.43
CA LEU A 17 10.45 -14.02 6.92
C LEU A 17 9.63 -12.93 7.63
N GLY A 18 9.76 -12.80 8.94
CA GLY A 18 9.12 -11.74 9.73
C GLY A 18 9.54 -10.35 9.26
N PHE A 19 10.84 -10.13 9.00
CA PHE A 19 11.31 -8.87 8.41
C PHE A 19 10.68 -8.61 7.04
N ILE A 20 10.73 -9.60 6.12
CA ILE A 20 10.19 -9.45 4.75
C ILE A 20 8.70 -9.12 4.80
N LEU A 21 7.91 -9.87 5.58
CA LEU A 21 6.47 -9.63 5.69
C LEU A 21 6.14 -8.32 6.41
N ALA A 22 6.95 -7.90 7.38
CA ALA A 22 6.76 -6.61 8.04
C ALA A 22 7.12 -5.43 7.14
N ALA A 23 8.26 -5.50 6.44
CA ALA A 23 8.69 -4.46 5.51
C ALA A 23 7.77 -4.40 4.27
N ALA A 24 7.38 -5.55 3.72
CA ALA A 24 6.37 -5.61 2.67
C ALA A 24 5.01 -5.11 3.17
N GLY A 25 4.61 -5.45 4.40
CA GLY A 25 3.37 -4.95 5.01
C GLY A 25 3.37 -3.44 5.23
N ALA A 26 4.53 -2.81 5.39
CA ALA A 26 4.65 -1.35 5.43
C ALA A 26 4.56 -0.72 4.02
N ALA A 27 5.00 -1.43 2.99
CA ALA A 27 4.88 -1.01 1.59
C ALA A 27 3.47 -1.28 1.05
N VAL A 28 2.93 -2.48 1.33
CA VAL A 28 1.58 -2.90 0.90
C VAL A 28 0.51 -2.14 1.66
N GLY A 29 -0.25 -1.35 0.95
CA GLY A 29 -1.33 -0.55 1.51
C GLY A 29 -2.35 -0.15 0.45
N LEU A 30 -3.00 0.99 0.65
CA LEU A 30 -3.93 1.57 -0.33
C LEU A 30 -3.26 1.84 -1.69
N GLY A 31 -1.95 2.07 -1.69
CA GLY A 31 -1.16 2.22 -2.92
C GLY A 31 -1.23 1.03 -3.86
N ASN A 32 -1.24 -0.20 -3.31
CA ASN A 32 -1.31 -1.42 -4.09
C ASN A 32 -2.76 -1.82 -4.41
N ILE A 33 -3.67 -1.64 -3.44
CA ILE A 33 -5.04 -2.14 -3.52
C ILE A 33 -5.94 -1.17 -4.28
N TRP A 34 -5.67 0.11 -4.15
CA TRP A 34 -6.44 1.19 -4.78
C TRP A 34 -5.63 1.94 -5.83
N GLY A 35 -4.48 2.52 -5.44
CA GLY A 35 -3.67 3.37 -6.32
C GLY A 35 -3.22 2.66 -7.58
N PHE A 36 -2.64 1.47 -7.45
CA PHE A 36 -2.14 0.73 -8.60
C PHE A 36 -3.23 0.34 -9.61
N PRO A 37 -4.38 -0.28 -9.22
CA PRO A 37 -5.44 -0.57 -10.19
C PRO A 37 -6.03 0.69 -10.83
N THR A 38 -6.15 1.80 -10.07
CA THR A 38 -6.59 3.10 -10.61
C THR A 38 -5.63 3.62 -11.66
N GLN A 39 -4.33 3.56 -11.40
CA GLN A 39 -3.31 3.97 -12.37
C GLN A 39 -3.29 3.06 -13.60
N ALA A 40 -3.44 1.75 -13.40
CA ALA A 40 -3.56 0.80 -14.51
C ALA A 40 -4.79 1.10 -15.39
N ALA A 41 -5.95 1.33 -14.78
CA ALA A 41 -7.18 1.68 -15.48
C ALA A 41 -7.07 2.99 -16.27
N SER A 42 -6.40 4.00 -15.69
CA SER A 42 -6.23 5.33 -16.30
C SER A 42 -5.16 5.38 -17.39
N ASN A 43 -4.22 4.43 -17.42
CA ASN A 43 -3.06 4.47 -18.30
C ASN A 43 -2.95 3.23 -19.20
N GLY A 44 -4.07 2.64 -19.61
CA GLY A 44 -4.10 1.59 -20.65
C GLY A 44 -3.78 0.18 -20.19
N GLY A 45 -4.10 -0.15 -18.92
CA GLY A 45 -4.10 -1.52 -18.40
C GLY A 45 -2.76 -2.24 -18.51
N GLY A 46 -2.67 -3.19 -19.45
CA GLY A 46 -1.48 -4.02 -19.63
C GLY A 46 -0.22 -3.25 -20.05
N ALA A 47 -0.34 -2.14 -20.78
CA ALA A 47 0.80 -1.28 -21.10
C ALA A 47 1.39 -0.66 -19.84
N PHE A 48 0.53 -0.14 -18.95
CA PHE A 48 0.95 0.37 -17.65
C PHE A 48 1.61 -0.72 -16.79
N LEU A 49 1.00 -1.90 -16.70
CA LEU A 49 1.56 -3.03 -15.95
C LEU A 49 2.97 -3.37 -16.41
N LEU A 50 3.19 -3.48 -17.73
CA LEU A 50 4.50 -3.79 -18.29
C LEU A 50 5.56 -2.75 -17.91
N VAL A 51 5.24 -1.45 -18.11
CA VAL A 51 6.16 -0.35 -17.79
C VAL A 51 6.40 -0.27 -16.29
N TYR A 52 5.37 -0.46 -15.46
CA TYR A 52 5.50 -0.51 -14.01
C TYR A 52 6.49 -1.59 -13.56
N LEU A 53 6.38 -2.82 -14.08
CA LEU A 53 7.29 -3.92 -13.73
C LEU A 53 8.75 -3.58 -14.12
N VAL A 54 8.96 -2.92 -15.24
CA VAL A 54 10.28 -2.46 -15.65
C VAL A 54 10.80 -1.36 -14.71
N MET A 55 9.98 -0.34 -14.40
CA MET A 55 10.36 0.77 -13.54
C MET A 55 10.63 0.34 -12.09
N ILE A 56 9.87 -0.61 -11.58
CA ILE A 56 10.13 -1.20 -10.25
C ILE A 56 11.53 -1.79 -10.19
N LEU A 57 11.93 -2.58 -11.20
CA LEU A 57 13.21 -3.28 -11.18
C LEU A 57 14.40 -2.36 -11.47
N ILE A 58 14.27 -1.44 -12.42
CA ILE A 58 15.39 -0.62 -12.90
C ILE A 58 15.58 0.63 -12.04
N VAL A 59 14.50 1.21 -11.50
CA VAL A 59 14.56 2.49 -10.80
C VAL A 59 14.26 2.31 -9.31
N ALA A 60 13.09 1.79 -8.97
CA ALA A 60 12.62 1.76 -7.59
C ALA A 60 13.43 0.79 -6.72
N PHE A 61 13.71 -0.43 -7.18
CA PHE A 61 14.49 -1.41 -6.42
C PHE A 61 15.91 -0.93 -6.04
N PRO A 62 16.73 -0.38 -6.96
CA PRO A 62 18.04 0.17 -6.56
C PRO A 62 17.93 1.27 -5.52
N MET A 63 16.94 2.15 -5.62
CA MET A 63 16.71 3.21 -4.64
C MET A 63 16.30 2.65 -3.28
N LEU A 64 15.46 1.61 -3.25
CA LEU A 64 15.09 0.87 -2.04
C LEU A 64 16.34 0.28 -1.35
N VAL A 65 17.24 -0.33 -2.13
CA VAL A 65 18.51 -0.88 -1.61
C VAL A 65 19.35 0.22 -0.97
N VAL A 66 19.46 1.39 -1.60
CA VAL A 66 20.20 2.55 -1.05
C VAL A 66 19.56 3.03 0.25
N GLU A 67 18.24 3.20 0.28
CA GLU A 67 17.52 3.67 1.46
C GLU A 67 17.71 2.72 2.66
N MET A 68 17.53 1.41 2.43
CA MET A 68 17.77 0.39 3.44
C MET A 68 19.26 0.34 3.88
N ALA A 69 20.21 0.58 2.97
CA ALA A 69 21.65 0.61 3.28
C ALA A 69 21.97 1.77 4.21
N ILE A 70 21.43 2.97 3.97
CA ILE A 70 21.60 4.14 4.82
C ILE A 70 21.05 3.84 6.22
N GLY A 71 19.86 3.27 6.32
CA GLY A 71 19.27 2.87 7.59
C GLY A 71 20.13 1.87 8.36
N ARG A 72 20.60 0.82 7.68
CA ARG A 72 21.47 -0.20 8.26
C ARG A 72 22.86 0.34 8.69
N HIS A 73 23.37 1.35 7.97
CA HIS A 73 24.61 2.02 8.34
C HIS A 73 24.44 2.83 9.62
N GLY A 74 23.39 3.68 9.66
CA GLY A 74 23.15 4.59 10.77
C GLY A 74 22.64 3.89 12.04
N GLN A 75 21.86 2.83 11.92
CA GLN A 75 21.17 2.15 13.03
C GLN A 75 20.50 3.12 14.01
N ALA A 76 20.00 4.23 13.49
CA ALA A 76 19.42 5.33 14.22
C ALA A 76 18.08 5.76 13.56
N ASN A 77 17.45 6.80 14.11
CA ASN A 77 16.33 7.43 13.43
C ASN A 77 16.78 8.01 12.07
N PRO A 78 15.86 8.35 11.15
CA PRO A 78 16.23 8.83 9.83
C PRO A 78 17.13 10.07 9.82
N VAL A 79 16.89 11.02 10.73
CA VAL A 79 17.67 12.26 10.80
C VAL A 79 19.13 11.97 11.16
N ASP A 80 19.34 11.13 12.17
CA ASP A 80 20.69 10.79 12.63
C ASP A 80 21.39 9.82 11.66
N SER A 81 20.64 8.93 11.02
CA SER A 81 21.17 8.05 9.97
C SER A 81 21.68 8.86 8.76
N MET A 82 20.93 9.88 8.34
CA MET A 82 21.37 10.78 7.26
C MET A 82 22.57 11.64 7.68
N ARG A 83 22.63 12.09 8.93
CA ARG A 83 23.78 12.83 9.45
C ARG A 83 25.06 11.99 9.53
N SER A 84 24.92 10.68 9.73
CA SER A 84 26.06 9.77 9.86
C SER A 84 26.80 9.48 8.55
N LEU A 85 26.24 9.89 7.40
CA LEU A 85 26.83 9.66 6.08
C LEU A 85 28.09 10.51 5.81
N THR A 86 28.35 11.52 6.61
CA THR A 86 29.49 12.43 6.41
C THR A 86 29.99 13.02 7.73
N ASP A 87 31.27 13.32 7.78
CA ASP A 87 31.87 14.04 8.92
C ASP A 87 31.89 15.56 8.75
N ASN A 88 31.63 16.05 7.53
CA ASN A 88 31.57 17.47 7.23
C ASN A 88 30.40 18.15 7.97
N PRO A 89 30.60 19.24 8.72
CA PRO A 89 29.54 19.94 9.45
C PRO A 89 28.38 20.43 8.56
N VAL A 90 28.68 20.90 7.35
CA VAL A 90 27.66 21.34 6.39
C VAL A 90 26.86 20.12 5.88
N GLY A 91 27.55 19.05 5.55
CA GLY A 91 26.92 17.79 5.14
C GLY A 91 26.00 17.21 6.23
N LYS A 92 26.42 17.26 7.51
CA LYS A 92 25.57 16.84 8.65
C LYS A 92 24.31 17.68 8.77
N LYS A 93 24.38 19.00 8.56
CA LYS A 93 23.18 19.86 8.55
C LYS A 93 22.24 19.52 7.40
N LEU A 94 22.78 19.37 6.19
CA LEU A 94 22.00 18.99 5.01
C LEU A 94 21.37 17.58 5.18
N GLY A 95 22.13 16.61 5.64
CA GLY A 95 21.63 15.26 5.94
C GLY A 95 20.50 15.30 6.98
N GLY A 96 20.65 16.09 8.02
CA GLY A 96 19.58 16.30 9.01
C GLY A 96 18.33 16.92 8.41
N LEU A 97 18.46 17.92 7.53
CA LEU A 97 17.33 18.53 6.83
C LEU A 97 16.60 17.50 5.93
N VAL A 98 17.37 16.75 5.14
CA VAL A 98 16.80 15.68 4.29
C VAL A 98 16.07 14.63 5.14
N GLY A 99 16.63 14.23 6.28
CA GLY A 99 15.99 13.31 7.22
C GLY A 99 14.65 13.86 7.77
N TRP A 100 14.58 15.15 8.10
CA TRP A 100 13.34 15.79 8.55
C TRP A 100 12.29 15.88 7.43
N ILE A 101 12.70 16.25 6.22
CA ILE A 101 11.81 16.27 5.04
C ILE A 101 11.28 14.85 4.79
N GLY A 102 12.17 13.84 4.80
CA GLY A 102 11.78 12.45 4.64
C GLY A 102 10.75 11.97 5.68
N LEU A 103 10.89 12.39 6.95
CA LEU A 103 9.91 12.07 8.00
C LEU A 103 8.58 12.80 7.86
N SER A 104 8.54 13.97 7.22
CA SER A 104 7.28 14.70 7.01
C SER A 104 6.35 13.98 6.03
N VAL A 105 6.92 13.26 5.04
CA VAL A 105 6.14 12.52 4.03
C VAL A 105 5.27 11.42 4.66
N PRO A 106 5.81 10.43 5.41
CA PRO A 106 4.97 9.40 6.02
C PRO A 106 4.02 9.97 7.09
N SER A 107 4.36 11.10 7.72
CA SER A 107 3.45 11.77 8.65
C SER A 107 2.22 12.33 7.94
N ALA A 108 2.40 12.96 6.79
CA ALA A 108 1.29 13.44 5.95
C ALA A 108 0.47 12.27 5.37
N VAL A 109 1.14 11.22 4.91
CA VAL A 109 0.49 9.99 4.43
C VAL A 109 -0.32 9.33 5.55
N LEU A 110 0.20 9.26 6.78
CA LEU A 110 -0.53 8.70 7.92
C LEU A 110 -1.80 9.48 8.22
N ALA A 111 -1.77 10.81 8.14
CA ALA A 111 -2.97 11.63 8.35
C ALA A 111 -4.08 11.27 7.33
N PHE A 112 -3.73 11.18 6.04
CA PHE A 112 -4.66 10.75 4.99
C PHE A 112 -5.13 9.30 5.20
N TYR A 113 -4.21 8.36 5.42
CA TYR A 113 -4.53 6.94 5.61
C TYR A 113 -5.40 6.68 6.84
N SER A 114 -5.29 7.51 7.87
CA SER A 114 -6.12 7.37 9.07
C SER A 114 -7.58 7.67 8.79
N ILE A 115 -7.85 8.66 7.95
CA ILE A 115 -9.23 9.02 7.52
C ILE A 115 -9.79 7.89 6.66
N VAL A 116 -9.06 7.48 5.63
CA VAL A 116 -9.51 6.40 4.71
C VAL A 116 -9.63 5.06 5.44
N GLY A 117 -8.67 4.72 6.31
CA GLY A 117 -8.73 3.53 7.15
C GLY A 117 -9.94 3.56 8.09
N GLY A 118 -10.28 4.72 8.63
CA GLY A 118 -11.52 4.94 9.39
C GLY A 118 -12.77 4.68 8.55
N TRP A 119 -12.80 5.12 7.30
CA TRP A 119 -13.90 4.81 6.37
C TRP A 119 -14.05 3.32 6.14
N LEU A 120 -12.95 2.61 5.88
CA LEU A 120 -12.97 1.16 5.68
C LEU A 120 -13.49 0.41 6.91
N ILE A 121 -13.09 0.81 8.13
CA ILE A 121 -13.62 0.25 9.37
C ILE A 121 -15.12 0.48 9.47
N CYS A 122 -15.60 1.69 9.18
CA CYS A 122 -17.02 2.01 9.22
C CYS A 122 -17.81 1.20 8.15
N PHE A 123 -17.29 1.06 6.94
CA PHE A 123 -17.93 0.23 5.91
C PHE A 123 -17.98 -1.25 6.32
N MET A 124 -16.89 -1.78 6.88
CA MET A 124 -16.85 -3.15 7.39
C MET A 124 -17.88 -3.38 8.51
N LEU A 125 -17.96 -2.46 9.49
CA LEU A 125 -18.96 -2.52 10.54
C LEU A 125 -20.38 -2.35 9.97
N GLY A 126 -20.55 -1.48 8.97
CA GLY A 126 -21.81 -1.28 8.26
C GLY A 126 -22.30 -2.55 7.55
N ALA A 127 -21.40 -3.34 6.96
CA ALA A 127 -21.76 -4.63 6.39
C ALA A 127 -22.26 -5.63 7.45
N VAL A 128 -21.58 -5.66 8.62
CA VAL A 128 -22.00 -6.51 9.74
C VAL A 128 -23.36 -6.09 10.28
N THR A 129 -23.60 -4.79 10.48
CA THR A 129 -24.90 -4.29 10.97
C THR A 129 -26.02 -4.50 9.97
N ASP A 130 -25.72 -4.49 8.69
CA ASP A 130 -26.68 -4.79 7.61
C ASP A 130 -27.16 -6.24 7.69
N ILE A 131 -26.24 -7.19 7.83
CA ILE A 131 -26.56 -8.62 8.04
C ILE A 131 -27.40 -8.83 9.32
N MET A 132 -27.15 -8.02 10.36
CA MET A 132 -27.90 -8.09 11.61
C MET A 132 -29.28 -7.39 11.52
N GLY A 133 -29.62 -6.76 10.41
CA GLY A 133 -30.88 -6.01 10.22
C GLY A 133 -30.96 -4.69 11.01
N MET A 134 -29.81 -4.12 11.37
CA MET A 134 -29.72 -2.87 12.14
C MET A 134 -29.70 -1.64 11.21
N GLU A 135 -30.79 -1.36 10.51
CA GLU A 135 -30.87 -0.35 9.44
C GLU A 135 -30.33 1.04 9.85
N ALA A 136 -30.70 1.56 11.01
CA ALA A 136 -30.25 2.88 11.47
C ALA A 136 -28.74 2.93 11.70
N ALA A 137 -28.13 1.90 12.27
CA ALA A 137 -26.69 1.79 12.47
C ALA A 137 -25.97 1.65 11.13
N THR A 138 -26.50 0.86 10.22
CA THR A 138 -25.97 0.67 8.86
C THR A 138 -25.95 1.98 8.07
N GLN A 139 -27.05 2.73 8.08
CA GLN A 139 -27.11 4.02 7.40
C GLN A 139 -26.13 5.03 7.99
N TRP A 140 -25.96 5.07 9.31
CA TRP A 140 -24.98 5.94 9.96
C TRP A 140 -23.55 5.52 9.60
N LEU A 141 -23.22 4.24 9.62
CA LEU A 141 -21.88 3.71 9.31
C LEU A 141 -21.52 3.85 7.82
N LYS A 142 -22.46 3.69 6.90
CA LYS A 142 -22.24 3.87 5.46
C LYS A 142 -22.33 5.35 5.02
N GLY A 143 -22.88 6.25 5.83
CA GLY A 143 -22.98 7.68 5.54
C GLY A 143 -21.64 8.42 5.75
N PHE A 144 -21.49 9.59 5.13
CA PHE A 144 -20.30 10.45 5.27
C PHE A 144 -20.62 11.68 6.14
N SER A 145 -20.79 11.47 7.45
CA SER A 145 -20.93 12.55 8.43
C SER A 145 -19.59 12.84 9.14
N VAL A 146 -19.46 14.02 9.73
CA VAL A 146 -18.25 14.42 10.49
C VAL A 146 -18.06 13.51 11.69
N GLU A 147 -19.13 13.22 12.43
CA GLU A 147 -19.10 12.37 13.63
C GLU A 147 -18.66 10.95 13.29
N ARG A 148 -19.20 10.38 12.20
CA ARG A 148 -18.82 9.06 11.72
C ARG A 148 -17.34 9.03 11.28
N ASN A 149 -16.87 10.06 10.58
CA ASN A 149 -15.49 10.16 10.16
C ASN A 149 -14.53 10.27 11.36
N LEU A 150 -14.88 11.05 12.37
CA LEU A 150 -14.13 11.12 13.63
C LEU A 150 -14.11 9.76 14.35
N PHE A 151 -15.26 9.10 14.47
CA PHE A 151 -15.35 7.77 15.07
C PHE A 151 -14.43 6.76 14.36
N GLY A 152 -14.51 6.68 13.05
CA GLY A 152 -13.70 5.78 12.25
C GLY A 152 -12.20 6.08 12.39
N THR A 153 -11.81 7.36 12.26
CA THR A 153 -10.42 7.81 12.37
C THR A 153 -9.84 7.52 13.76
N ILE A 154 -10.58 7.84 14.83
CA ILE A 154 -10.15 7.56 16.21
C ILE A 154 -9.99 6.04 16.41
N THR A 155 -10.96 5.24 15.93
CA THR A 155 -10.89 3.77 16.02
C THR A 155 -9.65 3.25 15.29
N PHE A 156 -9.35 3.74 14.10
CA PHE A 156 -8.14 3.38 13.34
C PHE A 156 -6.86 3.72 14.13
N TYR A 157 -6.77 4.92 14.71
CA TYR A 157 -5.61 5.32 15.52
C TYR A 157 -5.46 4.45 16.77
N VAL A 158 -6.53 4.15 17.48
CA VAL A 158 -6.49 3.28 18.66
C VAL A 158 -5.97 1.90 18.28
N LEU A 159 -6.50 1.28 17.23
CA LEU A 159 -6.03 -0.03 16.75
C LEU A 159 -4.55 0.02 16.35
N THR A 160 -4.13 1.06 15.63
CA THR A 160 -2.73 1.26 15.23
C THR A 160 -1.82 1.37 16.45
N ILE A 161 -2.18 2.18 17.45
CA ILE A 161 -1.41 2.36 18.68
C ILE A 161 -1.29 1.03 19.44
N LEU A 162 -2.38 0.27 19.58
CA LEU A 162 -2.36 -1.04 20.24
C LEU A 162 -1.42 -2.04 19.58
N ILE A 163 -1.32 -2.00 18.24
CA ILE A 163 -0.37 -2.86 17.50
C ILE A 163 1.06 -2.37 17.73
N VAL A 164 1.32 -1.08 17.57
CA VAL A 164 2.67 -0.50 17.62
C VAL A 164 3.26 -0.55 19.03
N GLN A 165 2.45 -0.44 20.09
CA GLN A 165 2.89 -0.60 21.49
C GLN A 165 3.56 -1.97 21.76
N GLY A 166 3.23 -3.00 20.98
CA GLY A 166 3.90 -4.31 21.05
C GLY A 166 5.35 -4.31 20.55
N GLY A 167 5.87 -3.18 20.06
CA GLY A 167 7.22 -3.08 19.48
C GLY A 167 7.35 -3.82 18.14
N VAL A 168 8.59 -4.09 17.74
CA VAL A 168 8.88 -4.69 16.43
C VAL A 168 8.41 -6.15 16.38
N LYS A 169 8.78 -6.97 17.37
CA LYS A 169 8.48 -8.42 17.35
C LYS A 169 7.03 -8.73 17.67
N GLN A 170 6.51 -8.22 18.80
CA GLN A 170 5.20 -8.59 19.32
C GLN A 170 4.06 -7.77 18.70
N GLY A 171 4.39 -6.61 18.16
CA GLY A 171 3.47 -5.73 17.44
C GLY A 171 3.56 -5.95 15.92
N ILE A 172 4.49 -5.27 15.26
CA ILE A 172 4.56 -5.17 13.81
C ILE A 172 4.78 -6.55 13.14
N GLU A 173 5.82 -7.28 13.50
CA GLU A 173 6.14 -8.60 12.90
C GLU A 173 4.99 -9.59 13.09
N LYS A 174 4.46 -9.69 14.32
CA LYS A 174 3.39 -10.62 14.66
C LYS A 174 2.11 -10.39 13.85
N TRP A 175 1.71 -9.14 13.67
CA TRP A 175 0.50 -8.80 12.90
C TRP A 175 0.74 -8.94 11.41
N SER A 176 1.87 -8.48 10.88
CA SER A 176 2.20 -8.60 9.46
C SER A 176 2.27 -10.06 9.01
N THR A 177 2.88 -10.95 9.80
CA THR A 177 2.95 -12.39 9.48
C THR A 177 1.60 -13.10 9.44
N ARG A 178 0.56 -12.52 10.06
CA ARG A 178 -0.81 -13.04 10.02
C ARG A 178 -1.66 -12.40 8.94
N LEU A 179 -1.59 -11.07 8.83
CA LEU A 179 -2.45 -10.31 7.93
C LEU A 179 -2.02 -10.45 6.46
N MET A 180 -0.72 -10.53 6.17
CA MET A 180 -0.25 -10.67 4.79
C MET A 180 -0.72 -11.97 4.11
N PRO A 181 -0.58 -13.17 4.70
CA PRO A 181 -1.15 -14.38 4.12
C PRO A 181 -2.68 -14.32 4.00
N ALA A 182 -3.37 -13.76 4.99
CA ALA A 182 -4.83 -13.60 4.94
C ALA A 182 -5.27 -12.71 3.76
N LEU A 183 -4.51 -11.65 3.47
CA LEU A 183 -4.75 -10.78 2.30
C LEU A 183 -4.61 -11.56 0.99
N PHE A 184 -3.59 -12.39 0.83
CA PHE A 184 -3.42 -13.23 -0.37
C PHE A 184 -4.56 -14.22 -0.55
N VAL A 185 -5.01 -14.86 0.53
CA VAL A 185 -6.16 -15.79 0.50
C VAL A 185 -7.43 -15.04 0.09
N LEU A 186 -7.68 -13.87 0.68
CA LEU A 186 -8.85 -13.05 0.36
C LEU A 186 -8.85 -12.65 -1.13
N PHE A 187 -7.73 -12.15 -1.64
CA PHE A 187 -7.62 -11.79 -3.06
C PHE A 187 -7.79 -13.01 -3.98
N GLY A 188 -7.27 -14.17 -3.60
CA GLY A 188 -7.48 -15.40 -4.35
C GLY A 188 -8.96 -15.79 -4.45
N LEU A 189 -9.68 -15.73 -3.32
CA LEU A 189 -11.11 -16.00 -3.30
C LEU A 189 -11.91 -14.99 -4.14
N LEU A 190 -11.60 -13.69 -4.01
CA LEU A 190 -12.23 -12.64 -4.79
C LEU A 190 -11.96 -12.81 -6.29
N PHE A 191 -10.74 -13.12 -6.67
CA PHE A 191 -10.38 -13.37 -8.07
C PHE A 191 -11.17 -14.52 -8.66
N ILE A 192 -11.21 -15.68 -7.98
CA ILE A 192 -12.00 -16.85 -8.43
C ILE A 192 -13.45 -16.46 -8.60
N TYR A 193 -14.02 -15.75 -7.63
CA TYR A 193 -15.40 -15.32 -7.70
C TYR A 193 -15.67 -14.37 -8.88
N ILE A 194 -14.83 -13.31 -9.04
CA ILE A 194 -15.00 -12.33 -10.12
C ILE A 194 -14.91 -13.00 -11.49
N MET A 195 -14.02 -13.97 -11.65
CA MET A 195 -13.86 -14.70 -12.91
C MET A 195 -15.08 -15.56 -13.31
N THR A 196 -16.01 -15.80 -12.40
CA THR A 196 -17.31 -16.42 -12.73
C THR A 196 -18.33 -15.45 -13.33
N GLN A 197 -18.07 -14.14 -13.29
CA GLN A 197 -18.99 -13.12 -13.75
C GLN A 197 -18.80 -12.79 -15.23
N ASN A 198 -19.89 -12.41 -15.90
CA ASN A 198 -19.84 -11.97 -17.29
C ASN A 198 -19.03 -10.66 -17.41
N GLY A 199 -18.17 -10.56 -18.41
CA GLY A 199 -17.28 -9.41 -18.64
C GLY A 199 -15.93 -9.47 -17.94
N ALA A 200 -15.76 -10.37 -16.96
CA ALA A 200 -14.49 -10.48 -16.24
C ALA A 200 -13.30 -10.80 -17.16
N MET A 201 -13.50 -11.66 -18.16
CA MET A 201 -12.45 -12.03 -19.11
C MET A 201 -11.97 -10.87 -19.98
N GLU A 202 -12.85 -9.92 -20.32
CA GLU A 202 -12.48 -8.70 -21.06
C GLU A 202 -11.57 -7.81 -20.19
N GLY A 203 -11.94 -7.61 -18.94
CA GLY A 203 -11.13 -6.87 -17.98
C GLY A 203 -9.79 -7.52 -17.72
N LEU A 204 -9.73 -8.85 -17.62
CA LEU A 204 -8.49 -9.60 -17.47
C LEU A 204 -7.58 -9.42 -18.70
N LYS A 205 -8.13 -9.51 -19.92
CA LYS A 205 -7.39 -9.26 -21.15
C LYS A 205 -6.87 -7.83 -21.21
N HIS A 206 -7.70 -6.83 -20.87
CA HIS A 206 -7.28 -5.44 -20.83
C HIS A 206 -6.13 -5.19 -19.85
N TYR A 207 -6.10 -5.90 -18.74
CA TYR A 207 -5.05 -5.80 -17.72
C TYR A 207 -3.75 -6.52 -18.09
N LEU A 208 -3.84 -7.70 -18.75
CA LEU A 208 -2.67 -8.54 -18.99
C LEU A 208 -2.06 -8.36 -20.38
N VAL A 209 -2.83 -7.92 -21.38
CA VAL A 209 -2.35 -7.77 -22.76
C VAL A 209 -1.91 -6.33 -22.97
N PRO A 210 -0.59 -6.08 -23.13
CA PRO A 210 -0.07 -4.74 -23.31
C PRO A 210 -0.37 -4.21 -24.73
N ASP A 211 -0.78 -2.94 -24.79
CA ASP A 211 -0.75 -2.15 -26.01
C ASP A 211 0.64 -1.54 -26.17
N PHE A 212 1.46 -2.10 -27.06
CA PHE A 212 2.83 -1.69 -27.23
C PHE A 212 3.00 -0.27 -27.81
N GLU A 213 1.98 0.29 -28.45
CA GLU A 213 2.01 1.68 -28.93
C GLU A 213 2.00 2.65 -27.75
N LYS A 214 1.31 2.33 -26.67
CA LYS A 214 1.20 3.15 -25.46
C LYS A 214 2.39 3.04 -24.51
N VAL A 215 3.21 2.00 -24.62
CA VAL A 215 4.35 1.76 -23.70
C VAL A 215 5.36 2.93 -23.70
N TRP A 216 5.45 3.68 -24.80
CA TRP A 216 6.35 4.83 -24.96
C TRP A 216 5.71 6.17 -24.60
N ASP A 217 4.47 6.17 -24.12
CA ASP A 217 3.82 7.40 -23.67
C ASP A 217 4.51 7.94 -22.41
N ARG A 218 4.92 9.21 -22.47
CA ARG A 218 5.59 9.90 -21.35
C ARG A 218 4.72 9.96 -20.10
N LYS A 219 3.41 10.15 -20.23
CA LYS A 219 2.48 10.21 -19.09
C LYS A 219 2.40 8.85 -18.41
N LEU A 220 2.29 7.77 -19.20
CA LEU A 220 2.29 6.41 -18.71
C LEU A 220 3.60 6.08 -17.98
N ILE A 221 4.75 6.41 -18.56
CA ILE A 221 6.07 6.15 -17.96
C ILE A 221 6.22 6.89 -16.63
N LEU A 222 5.84 8.17 -16.58
CA LEU A 222 5.88 8.95 -15.34
C LEU A 222 4.90 8.43 -14.29
N ALA A 223 3.69 8.04 -14.69
CA ALA A 223 2.71 7.43 -13.79
C ALA A 223 3.21 6.11 -13.22
N ALA A 224 3.79 5.24 -14.05
CA ALA A 224 4.35 3.95 -13.63
C ALA A 224 5.55 4.13 -12.67
N MET A 225 6.45 5.08 -12.96
CA MET A 225 7.56 5.41 -12.09
C MET A 225 7.07 5.98 -10.74
N GLY A 226 6.13 6.93 -10.78
CA GLY A 226 5.52 7.51 -9.59
C GLY A 226 4.82 6.46 -8.72
N GLN A 227 4.08 5.54 -9.35
CA GLN A 227 3.44 4.43 -8.66
C GLN A 227 4.47 3.49 -8.02
N GLY A 228 5.60 3.22 -8.67
CA GLY A 228 6.68 2.40 -8.11
C GLY A 228 7.33 3.04 -6.89
N PHE A 229 7.55 4.35 -6.90
CA PHE A 229 8.09 5.09 -5.76
C PHE A 229 7.09 5.13 -4.60
N PHE A 230 5.82 5.37 -4.90
CA PHE A 230 4.77 5.39 -3.89
C PHE A 230 4.58 4.01 -3.25
N SER A 231 4.52 2.95 -4.04
CA SER A 231 4.33 1.57 -3.58
C SER A 231 5.43 1.12 -2.63
N LEU A 232 6.70 1.31 -3.02
CA LEU A 232 7.85 0.96 -2.17
C LEU A 232 8.21 2.03 -1.12
N THR A 233 7.38 3.07 -0.97
CA THR A 233 7.55 4.17 0.00
C THR A 233 8.91 4.89 -0.08
N ILE A 234 9.47 4.98 -1.30
CA ILE A 234 10.79 5.56 -1.54
C ILE A 234 10.77 7.06 -1.29
N GLY A 235 11.78 7.57 -0.60
CA GLY A 235 11.90 8.97 -0.20
C GLY A 235 11.16 9.34 1.09
N GLY A 236 10.30 8.44 1.61
CA GLY A 236 9.58 8.62 2.86
C GLY A 236 10.30 8.09 4.10
N CYS A 237 11.57 7.74 4.01
CA CYS A 237 12.37 7.18 5.11
C CYS A 237 11.80 5.91 5.78
N SER A 238 10.68 5.35 5.30
CA SER A 238 10.09 4.16 5.88
C SER A 238 11.03 2.96 5.77
N MET A 239 11.57 2.72 4.58
CA MET A 239 12.50 1.61 4.36
C MET A 239 13.87 1.87 4.97
N LEU A 240 14.26 3.12 5.18
CA LEU A 240 15.41 3.48 5.99
C LEU A 240 15.22 3.04 7.44
N ILE A 241 14.04 3.26 8.03
CA ILE A 241 13.71 2.80 9.38
C ILE A 241 13.79 1.27 9.44
N TYR A 242 13.15 0.54 8.52
CA TYR A 242 13.24 -0.93 8.46
C TYR A 242 14.68 -1.41 8.29
N GLY A 243 15.46 -0.77 7.42
CA GLY A 243 16.89 -1.04 7.24
C GLY A 243 17.70 -0.88 8.53
N SER A 244 17.33 0.08 9.40
CA SER A 244 18.01 0.31 10.67
C SER A 244 17.83 -0.83 11.69
N TYR A 245 16.81 -1.66 11.55
CA TYR A 245 16.58 -2.86 12.36
C TYR A 245 17.17 -4.13 11.71
N LEU A 246 17.75 -4.02 10.51
CA LEU A 246 18.32 -5.16 9.80
C LEU A 246 19.74 -5.45 10.31
N SER A 247 20.01 -6.72 10.64
CA SER A 247 21.35 -7.16 11.03
C SER A 247 22.39 -6.93 9.92
N LYS A 248 23.61 -6.55 10.29
CA LYS A 248 24.74 -6.38 9.36
C LYS A 248 25.12 -7.69 8.65
N LYS A 249 24.74 -8.85 9.19
CA LYS A 249 25.00 -10.19 8.62
C LYS A 249 24.07 -10.53 7.46
N GLU A 250 22.92 -9.84 7.34
CA GLU A 250 21.95 -10.13 6.30
C GLU A 250 22.37 -9.59 4.93
N ASN A 251 22.02 -10.32 3.88
CA ASN A 251 22.24 -9.89 2.50
C ASN A 251 21.18 -8.85 2.12
N LEU A 252 21.55 -7.57 2.18
CA LEU A 252 20.63 -6.45 2.01
C LEU A 252 19.97 -6.43 0.61
N PRO A 253 20.66 -6.58 -0.53
CA PRO A 253 20.01 -6.66 -1.83
C PRO A 253 18.98 -7.78 -1.91
N LYS A 254 19.26 -8.95 -1.33
CA LYS A 254 18.32 -10.08 -1.30
C LYS A 254 17.09 -9.75 -0.46
N MET A 255 17.26 -9.07 0.68
CA MET A 255 16.15 -8.67 1.53
C MET A 255 15.27 -7.62 0.83
N ALA A 256 15.90 -6.60 0.22
CA ALA A 256 15.20 -5.59 -0.57
C ALA A 256 14.45 -6.21 -1.76
N MET A 257 15.07 -7.14 -2.50
CA MET A 257 14.41 -7.85 -3.60
C MET A 257 13.17 -8.62 -3.13
N ASN A 258 13.27 -9.32 -2.01
CA ASN A 258 12.12 -10.05 -1.47
C ASN A 258 10.97 -9.11 -1.07
N VAL A 259 11.27 -7.96 -0.47
CA VAL A 259 10.26 -6.92 -0.15
C VAL A 259 9.62 -6.41 -1.43
N THR A 260 10.43 -6.04 -2.44
CA THR A 260 9.96 -5.58 -3.75
C THR A 260 9.04 -6.61 -4.42
N MET A 261 9.45 -7.88 -4.41
CA MET A 261 8.66 -8.97 -5.03
C MET A 261 7.31 -9.18 -4.34
N VAL A 262 7.27 -9.15 -3.00
CA VAL A 262 6.01 -9.28 -2.26
C VAL A 262 5.09 -8.08 -2.52
N ASP A 263 5.62 -6.86 -2.46
CA ASP A 263 4.88 -5.62 -2.75
C ASP A 263 4.30 -5.64 -4.19
N THR A 264 5.15 -5.93 -5.17
CA THR A 264 4.74 -6.02 -6.58
C THR A 264 3.72 -7.14 -6.81
N ALA A 265 3.86 -8.28 -6.14
CA ALA A 265 2.90 -9.39 -6.24
C ALA A 265 1.52 -8.97 -5.71
N VAL A 266 1.46 -8.23 -4.60
CA VAL A 266 0.18 -7.71 -4.08
C VAL A 266 -0.45 -6.72 -5.03
N ALA A 267 0.32 -5.76 -5.58
CA ALA A 267 -0.18 -4.81 -6.58
C ALA A 267 -0.71 -5.53 -7.82
N PHE A 268 0.05 -6.52 -8.32
CA PHE A 268 -0.35 -7.34 -9.46
C PHE A 268 -1.65 -8.10 -9.21
N ILE A 269 -1.76 -8.78 -8.06
CA ILE A 269 -2.95 -9.56 -7.70
C ILE A 269 -4.15 -8.62 -7.46
N ALA A 270 -3.95 -7.46 -6.85
CA ALA A 270 -5.00 -6.45 -6.71
C ALA A 270 -5.53 -6.02 -8.10
N GLY A 271 -4.65 -5.79 -9.07
CA GLY A 271 -5.03 -5.52 -10.46
C GLY A 271 -5.82 -6.67 -11.10
N LEU A 272 -5.45 -7.94 -10.84
CA LEU A 272 -6.20 -9.12 -11.30
C LEU A 272 -7.62 -9.19 -10.73
N VAL A 273 -7.88 -8.61 -9.58
CA VAL A 273 -9.20 -8.53 -8.95
C VAL A 273 -9.96 -7.30 -9.44
N VAL A 274 -9.37 -6.13 -9.33
CA VAL A 274 -10.06 -4.85 -9.55
C VAL A 274 -10.36 -4.61 -11.02
N MET A 275 -9.41 -4.91 -11.93
CA MET A 275 -9.63 -4.64 -13.36
C MET A 275 -10.76 -5.48 -13.97
N PRO A 276 -10.83 -6.82 -13.77
CA PRO A 276 -12.02 -7.58 -14.18
C PRO A 276 -13.31 -7.12 -13.50
N ALA A 277 -13.24 -6.74 -12.21
CA ALA A 277 -14.38 -6.21 -11.47
C ALA A 277 -14.98 -4.96 -12.09
N MET A 278 -14.13 -4.05 -12.59
CA MET A 278 -14.58 -2.85 -13.30
C MET A 278 -15.37 -3.20 -14.56
N PHE A 279 -14.88 -4.12 -15.36
CA PHE A 279 -15.55 -4.55 -16.60
C PHE A 279 -16.89 -5.26 -16.33
N VAL A 280 -16.95 -6.05 -15.26
CA VAL A 280 -18.23 -6.64 -14.80
C VAL A 280 -19.21 -5.55 -14.39
N ALA A 281 -18.77 -4.52 -13.66
CA ALA A 281 -19.62 -3.40 -13.27
C ALA A 281 -20.12 -2.60 -14.50
N MET A 282 -19.24 -2.36 -15.48
CA MET A 282 -19.61 -1.70 -16.75
C MET A 282 -20.70 -2.48 -17.49
N GLN A 283 -20.63 -3.82 -17.55
CA GLN A 283 -21.68 -4.63 -18.16
C GLN A 283 -23.01 -4.56 -17.39
N LYS A 284 -22.99 -4.24 -16.10
CA LYS A 284 -24.19 -3.99 -15.28
C LYS A 284 -24.70 -2.55 -15.38
N GLY A 285 -24.10 -1.72 -16.27
CA GLY A 285 -24.54 -0.34 -16.52
C GLY A 285 -23.88 0.71 -15.64
N VAL A 286 -22.87 0.35 -14.84
CA VAL A 286 -22.10 1.33 -14.06
C VAL A 286 -21.15 2.08 -15.00
N GLN A 287 -21.27 3.40 -15.07
CA GLN A 287 -20.38 4.23 -15.85
C GLN A 287 -19.07 4.46 -15.06
N ILE A 288 -17.97 3.97 -15.59
CA ILE A 288 -16.64 4.06 -14.96
C ILE A 288 -15.75 5.05 -15.71
N TYR A 289 -15.87 5.14 -17.02
CA TYR A 289 -15.13 6.06 -17.86
C TYR A 289 -16.05 7.18 -18.37
N ALA A 290 -15.49 8.39 -18.49
CA ALA A 290 -16.13 9.50 -19.17
C ALA A 290 -16.09 9.29 -20.69
N GLU A 291 -16.78 10.15 -21.47
CA GLU A 291 -16.82 10.07 -22.93
C GLU A 291 -15.44 10.24 -23.58
N ASP A 292 -14.52 10.94 -22.91
CA ASP A 292 -13.13 11.13 -23.34
C ASP A 292 -12.19 9.97 -22.99
N GLY A 293 -12.72 8.89 -22.39
CA GLY A 293 -11.97 7.71 -21.95
C GLY A 293 -11.20 7.91 -20.64
N SER A 294 -11.33 9.05 -19.97
CA SER A 294 -10.75 9.26 -18.64
C SER A 294 -11.59 8.58 -17.56
N LEU A 295 -10.94 8.18 -16.46
CA LEU A 295 -11.64 7.60 -15.31
C LEU A 295 -12.48 8.70 -14.63
N LEU A 296 -13.78 8.45 -14.41
CA LEU A 296 -14.70 9.42 -13.80
C LEU A 296 -14.25 9.86 -12.42
N SER A 297 -13.78 8.90 -11.60
CA SER A 297 -13.27 9.19 -10.27
C SER A 297 -12.41 8.03 -9.76
N SER A 298 -11.29 8.33 -9.11
CA SER A 298 -10.40 7.29 -8.56
C SER A 298 -10.99 6.60 -7.33
N ASP A 299 -11.84 7.29 -6.58
CA ASP A 299 -12.57 6.78 -5.41
C ASP A 299 -13.76 5.89 -5.82
N THR A 300 -14.33 6.14 -7.02
CA THR A 300 -15.41 5.31 -7.58
C THR A 300 -15.01 3.83 -7.66
N LEU A 301 -13.77 3.51 -7.94
CA LEU A 301 -13.31 2.12 -8.07
C LEU A 301 -13.48 1.30 -6.80
N VAL A 302 -13.03 1.80 -5.67
CA VAL A 302 -13.02 1.05 -4.41
C VAL A 302 -14.31 1.26 -3.62
N PHE A 303 -14.82 2.49 -3.60
CA PHE A 303 -15.97 2.84 -2.75
C PHE A 303 -17.32 2.74 -3.44
N THR A 304 -17.35 2.59 -4.76
CA THR A 304 -18.60 2.45 -5.52
C THR A 304 -18.64 1.13 -6.28
N VAL A 305 -17.63 0.83 -7.09
CA VAL A 305 -17.67 -0.36 -7.98
C VAL A 305 -17.60 -1.65 -7.17
N LEU A 306 -16.68 -1.78 -6.22
CA LEU A 306 -16.57 -2.98 -5.41
C LEU A 306 -17.82 -3.20 -4.53
N PRO A 307 -18.33 -2.20 -3.77
CA PRO A 307 -19.58 -2.38 -3.05
C PRO A 307 -20.78 -2.74 -3.93
N LEU A 308 -20.98 -2.07 -5.07
CA LEU A 308 -22.06 -2.41 -6.02
C LEU A 308 -21.94 -3.83 -6.54
N MET A 309 -20.71 -4.28 -6.79
CA MET A 309 -20.50 -5.69 -7.15
C MET A 309 -20.90 -6.61 -6.01
N PHE A 310 -20.45 -6.34 -4.79
CA PHE A 310 -20.78 -7.18 -3.65
C PHE A 310 -22.27 -7.16 -3.32
N ASP A 311 -22.95 -6.03 -3.40
CA ASP A 311 -24.41 -5.94 -3.24
C ASP A 311 -25.16 -6.79 -4.29
N SER A 312 -24.62 -6.89 -5.50
CA SER A 312 -25.21 -7.77 -6.54
C SER A 312 -25.08 -9.26 -6.26
N LEU A 313 -24.31 -9.67 -5.24
CA LEU A 313 -24.10 -11.03 -4.77
C LEU A 313 -25.07 -11.49 -3.69
N GLY A 314 -25.92 -10.60 -3.21
CA GLY A 314 -26.75 -10.86 -2.05
C GLY A 314 -25.92 -11.21 -0.80
N LEU A 315 -26.40 -12.19 -0.03
CA LEU A 315 -25.77 -12.54 1.27
C LEU A 315 -24.28 -12.90 1.18
N LEU A 316 -23.83 -13.51 0.08
CA LEU A 316 -22.41 -13.87 -0.13
C LEU A 316 -21.52 -12.66 -0.43
N GLY A 317 -22.08 -11.57 -0.94
CA GLY A 317 -21.32 -10.35 -1.19
C GLY A 317 -21.25 -9.42 0.01
N GLN A 318 -22.11 -9.65 0.98
CA GLN A 318 -22.11 -8.90 2.25
C GLN A 318 -21.15 -9.49 3.30
N LEU A 319 -20.75 -10.76 3.13
CA LEU A 319 -19.73 -11.45 3.94
C LEU A 319 -18.34 -11.14 3.44
#